data_be2b0638c1a12f987dadc3288f900f11
#
_entry.id   be2b0638c1a12f987dadc3288f900f11
#
_cell.length_a   1.000
_cell.length_b   1.000
_cell.length_c   1.000
_cell.angle_alpha   90.00
_cell.angle_beta   90.00
_cell.angle_gamma   90.00
#
_symmetry.space_group_name_H-M   'P 1'
#
loop_
_entity.id
_entity.type
_entity.pdbx_description
1 polymer ?
#
loop_
_entity_poly.entity_id
_entity_poly.type
_entity_poly.pdbx_seq_one_letter_code
_entity_poly.pdbx_strand_id
1 'polypeptide(L)'
;MLPDTPVPNGIQKSVASGRYDEAALALARLAKERPSLPVLVLLAGVYLQLGDLAAAKEQVLKAVDAAPTHSEARALLARIRAALDEREDALADFRAVLDLSPPPSEDPAGTPVHLALHNLEQLTYLEQLHGLPAGTLLPMPAAQREETRRQFNEILDKAGSVAPRIRLGGDWGRALAEPPRMRRNEPAPERCLNPRNDGQEIIRDFRESGGVARVDNLLSPAALAQLQRFCLESTVWRRSYRQGYLGAYPESGFVSPLLLQLAAELKAALPELLGEHHLTYWWSFVCQHQRPGTDIHADQSDISLNFWITPDSANLVPEGGGLEMWNVTAPPDWTFNDYNADGYRIRLHLSRIGAQQKSYPYAENRALLFKGMLFHETSSFRFAEGFENRRQNITMLFRRGRRR
;
A
#
# COMPACT_ATOMS: atom_id res chain seq x y z
N MET A 1 -10.47 2.72 -32.28
CA MET A 1 -9.89 3.53 -31.19
C MET A 1 -11.03 4.29 -30.53
N LEU A 2 -11.20 4.15 -29.20
CA LEU A 2 -12.23 4.91 -28.45
C LEU A 2 -11.82 6.38 -28.39
N PRO A 3 -12.77 7.33 -28.44
CA PRO A 3 -12.47 8.75 -28.28
C PRO A 3 -11.96 9.04 -26.86
N ASP A 4 -11.07 10.01 -26.73
CA ASP A 4 -10.59 10.50 -25.45
C ASP A 4 -11.53 11.61 -24.90
N THR A 5 -12.77 11.22 -24.63
CA THR A 5 -13.77 12.15 -24.11
C THR A 5 -13.67 12.19 -22.59
N PRO A 6 -13.43 13.36 -21.98
CA PRO A 6 -13.27 13.45 -20.54
C PRO A 6 -14.58 13.14 -19.79
N VAL A 7 -14.45 12.58 -18.60
CA VAL A 7 -15.59 12.36 -17.70
C VAL A 7 -16.10 13.70 -17.17
N PRO A 8 -17.42 13.97 -17.19
CA PRO A 8 -18.00 15.20 -16.65
C PRO A 8 -17.64 15.45 -15.20
N ASN A 9 -17.31 16.70 -14.85
CA ASN A 9 -16.88 17.11 -13.50
C ASN A 9 -17.88 16.71 -12.39
N GLY A 10 -19.18 16.72 -12.67
CA GLY A 10 -20.21 16.29 -11.71
C GLY A 10 -20.04 14.83 -11.28
N ILE A 11 -19.74 13.93 -12.24
CA ILE A 11 -19.51 12.51 -11.99
C ILE A 11 -18.19 12.31 -11.22
N GLN A 12 -17.13 13.03 -11.59
CA GLN A 12 -15.86 12.98 -10.86
C GLN A 12 -16.02 13.40 -9.40
N LYS A 13 -16.83 14.45 -9.13
CA LYS A 13 -17.16 14.89 -7.77
C LYS A 13 -17.94 13.83 -7.00
N SER A 14 -18.91 13.13 -7.62
CA SER A 14 -19.65 12.04 -6.98
C SER A 14 -18.71 10.89 -6.59
N VAL A 15 -17.76 10.51 -7.47
CA VAL A 15 -16.73 9.50 -7.18
C VAL A 15 -15.83 9.95 -6.01
N ALA A 16 -15.31 11.18 -6.06
CA ALA A 16 -14.44 11.74 -5.03
C ALA A 16 -15.13 11.86 -3.66
N SER A 17 -16.47 12.00 -3.66
CA SER A 17 -17.28 12.05 -2.44
C SER A 17 -17.77 10.66 -1.98
N GLY A 18 -17.33 9.57 -2.62
CA GLY A 18 -17.75 8.20 -2.27
C GLY A 18 -19.19 7.84 -2.66
N ARG A 19 -19.91 8.70 -3.41
CA ARG A 19 -21.25 8.40 -3.90
C ARG A 19 -21.23 7.47 -5.11
N TYR A 20 -20.74 6.25 -4.87
CA TYR A 20 -20.45 5.28 -5.93
C TYR A 20 -21.69 4.78 -6.66
N ASP A 21 -22.85 4.62 -5.99
CA ASP A 21 -24.10 4.21 -6.64
C ASP A 21 -24.57 5.24 -7.66
N GLU A 22 -24.58 6.51 -7.28
CA GLU A 22 -24.92 7.62 -8.17
C GLU A 22 -23.95 7.71 -9.35
N ALA A 23 -22.65 7.63 -9.05
CA ALA A 23 -21.60 7.66 -10.06
C ALA A 23 -21.71 6.49 -11.04
N ALA A 24 -21.98 5.26 -10.56
CA ALA A 24 -22.14 4.07 -11.39
C ALA A 24 -23.30 4.23 -12.39
N LEU A 25 -24.46 4.73 -11.94
CA LEU A 25 -25.62 4.96 -12.81
C LEU A 25 -25.31 5.99 -13.91
N ALA A 26 -24.67 7.10 -13.54
CA ALA A 26 -24.32 8.15 -14.50
C ALA A 26 -23.26 7.68 -15.49
N LEU A 27 -22.21 6.99 -15.02
CA LEU A 27 -21.14 6.43 -15.85
C LEU A 27 -21.64 5.31 -16.77
N ALA A 28 -22.52 4.43 -16.30
CA ALA A 28 -23.08 3.36 -17.13
C ALA A 28 -23.92 3.93 -18.30
N ARG A 29 -24.70 4.99 -18.04
CA ARG A 29 -25.42 5.71 -19.08
C ARG A 29 -24.44 6.32 -20.08
N LEU A 30 -23.42 7.03 -19.59
CA LEU A 30 -22.41 7.67 -20.43
C LEU A 30 -21.61 6.66 -21.26
N ALA A 31 -21.25 5.51 -20.68
CA ALA A 31 -20.56 4.43 -21.36
C ALA A 31 -21.39 3.80 -22.49
N LYS A 32 -22.72 3.81 -22.36
CA LYS A 32 -23.64 3.34 -23.40
C LYS A 32 -23.82 4.36 -24.53
N GLU A 33 -23.94 5.65 -24.21
CA GLU A 33 -24.19 6.72 -25.16
C GLU A 33 -22.91 7.19 -25.88
N ARG A 34 -21.83 7.31 -25.14
CA ARG A 34 -20.53 7.85 -25.62
C ARG A 34 -19.36 7.10 -24.96
N PRO A 35 -19.11 5.85 -25.34
CA PRO A 35 -18.03 5.08 -24.75
C PRO A 35 -16.69 5.77 -25.02
N SER A 36 -15.89 5.99 -23.97
CA SER A 36 -14.52 6.49 -24.04
C SER A 36 -13.64 5.76 -23.04
N LEU A 37 -12.34 5.76 -23.27
CA LEU A 37 -11.40 5.08 -22.40
C LEU A 37 -11.49 5.56 -20.94
N PRO A 38 -11.47 6.88 -20.64
CA PRO A 38 -11.62 7.38 -19.27
C PRO A 38 -12.95 6.97 -18.61
N VAL A 39 -14.05 6.93 -19.38
CA VAL A 39 -15.36 6.54 -18.85
C VAL A 39 -15.37 5.05 -18.47
N LEU A 40 -14.84 4.18 -19.32
CA LEU A 40 -14.80 2.73 -19.04
C LEU A 40 -13.91 2.40 -17.85
N VAL A 41 -12.74 3.02 -17.76
CA VAL A 41 -11.79 2.82 -16.64
C VAL A 41 -12.41 3.31 -15.33
N LEU A 42 -13.01 4.51 -15.33
CA LEU A 42 -13.64 5.05 -14.11
C LEU A 42 -14.85 4.21 -13.69
N LEU A 43 -15.68 3.77 -14.65
CA LEU A 43 -16.84 2.91 -14.37
C LEU A 43 -16.41 1.57 -13.77
N ALA A 44 -15.37 0.95 -14.33
CA ALA A 44 -14.81 -0.29 -13.78
C ALA A 44 -14.26 -0.09 -12.36
N GLY A 45 -13.58 1.02 -12.11
CA GLY A 45 -13.10 1.40 -10.78
C GLY A 45 -14.24 1.58 -9.78
N VAL A 46 -15.32 2.24 -10.19
CA VAL A 46 -16.51 2.42 -9.35
C VAL A 46 -17.20 1.08 -9.06
N TYR A 47 -17.33 0.19 -10.05
CA TYR A 47 -17.88 -1.14 -9.81
C TYR A 47 -16.99 -1.99 -8.87
N LEU A 48 -15.66 -1.87 -8.97
CA LEU A 48 -14.75 -2.51 -8.01
C LEU A 48 -15.00 -1.98 -6.59
N GLN A 49 -15.21 -0.68 -6.41
CA GLN A 49 -15.53 -0.08 -5.12
C GLN A 49 -16.91 -0.53 -4.58
N LEU A 50 -17.86 -0.79 -5.46
CA LEU A 50 -19.18 -1.32 -5.12
C LEU A 50 -19.19 -2.85 -4.91
N GLY A 51 -18.07 -3.55 -5.18
CA GLY A 51 -17.97 -5.00 -5.10
C GLY A 51 -18.71 -5.74 -6.23
N ASP A 52 -19.14 -5.06 -7.30
CA ASP A 52 -19.66 -5.70 -8.51
C ASP A 52 -18.50 -6.06 -9.44
N LEU A 53 -17.79 -7.13 -9.07
CA LEU A 53 -16.56 -7.54 -9.77
C LEU A 53 -16.81 -8.01 -11.20
N ALA A 54 -17.98 -8.58 -11.48
CA ALA A 54 -18.34 -9.02 -12.83
C ALA A 54 -18.52 -7.82 -13.77
N ALA A 55 -19.29 -6.81 -13.35
CA ALA A 55 -19.46 -5.58 -14.10
C ALA A 55 -18.11 -4.81 -14.21
N ALA A 56 -17.32 -4.76 -13.14
CA ALA A 56 -16.00 -4.15 -13.17
C ALA A 56 -15.10 -4.79 -14.23
N LYS A 57 -15.02 -6.15 -14.24
CA LYS A 57 -14.21 -6.90 -15.21
C LYS A 57 -14.69 -6.68 -16.64
N GLU A 58 -15.99 -6.68 -16.88
CA GLU A 58 -16.56 -6.42 -18.20
C GLU A 58 -16.13 -5.05 -18.77
N GLN A 59 -16.23 -4.00 -17.95
CA GLN A 59 -15.91 -2.65 -18.43
C GLN A 59 -14.41 -2.44 -18.63
N VAL A 60 -13.58 -2.96 -17.73
CA VAL A 60 -12.12 -2.80 -17.87
C VAL A 60 -11.56 -3.63 -19.03
N LEU A 61 -12.14 -4.80 -19.35
CA LEU A 61 -11.74 -5.57 -20.52
C LEU A 61 -12.00 -4.77 -21.82
N LYS A 62 -13.17 -4.11 -21.93
CA LYS A 62 -13.43 -3.20 -23.07
C LYS A 62 -12.39 -2.08 -23.18
N ALA A 63 -11.94 -1.54 -22.06
CA ALA A 63 -10.91 -0.50 -22.04
C ALA A 63 -9.54 -1.06 -22.48
N VAL A 64 -9.15 -2.24 -21.98
CA VAL A 64 -7.88 -2.90 -22.34
C VAL A 64 -7.89 -3.35 -23.82
N ASP A 65 -9.00 -3.88 -24.33
CA ASP A 65 -9.13 -4.27 -25.74
C ASP A 65 -9.00 -3.05 -26.68
N ALA A 66 -9.56 -1.91 -26.26
CA ALA A 66 -9.46 -0.66 -27.03
C ALA A 66 -8.07 0.00 -26.96
N ALA A 67 -7.36 -0.18 -25.84
CA ALA A 67 -6.05 0.40 -25.60
C ALA A 67 -5.15 -0.58 -24.79
N PRO A 68 -4.56 -1.59 -25.45
CA PRO A 68 -3.80 -2.66 -24.78
C PRO A 68 -2.56 -2.17 -23.99
N THR A 69 -2.02 -1.02 -24.37
CA THR A 69 -0.84 -0.40 -23.71
C THR A 69 -1.20 0.64 -22.66
N HIS A 70 -2.48 0.83 -22.36
CA HIS A 70 -2.91 1.78 -21.32
C HIS A 70 -2.67 1.19 -19.93
N SER A 71 -1.62 1.66 -19.27
CA SER A 71 -1.12 1.11 -18.00
C SER A 71 -2.17 1.14 -16.88
N GLU A 72 -2.95 2.21 -16.76
CA GLU A 72 -3.98 2.36 -15.72
C GLU A 72 -5.14 1.35 -15.91
N ALA A 73 -5.62 1.15 -17.16
CA ALA A 73 -6.66 0.16 -17.44
C ALA A 73 -6.17 -1.26 -17.11
N ARG A 74 -4.93 -1.57 -17.47
CA ARG A 74 -4.32 -2.87 -17.17
C ARG A 74 -4.07 -3.07 -15.69
N ALA A 75 -3.63 -2.05 -14.96
CA ALA A 75 -3.48 -2.10 -13.52
C ALA A 75 -4.83 -2.33 -12.80
N LEU A 76 -5.90 -1.69 -13.30
CA LEU A 76 -7.24 -1.91 -12.76
C LEU A 76 -7.74 -3.33 -13.07
N LEU A 77 -7.47 -3.88 -14.27
CA LEU A 77 -7.79 -5.27 -14.60
C LEU A 77 -7.05 -6.24 -13.65
N ALA A 78 -5.76 -6.02 -13.42
CA ALA A 78 -4.98 -6.82 -12.50
C ALA A 78 -5.57 -6.82 -11.07
N ARG A 79 -5.99 -5.66 -10.56
CA ARG A 79 -6.66 -5.54 -9.26
C ARG A 79 -8.02 -6.26 -9.23
N ILE A 80 -8.82 -6.13 -10.27
CA ILE A 80 -10.10 -6.83 -10.37
C ILE A 80 -9.89 -8.36 -10.41
N ARG A 81 -8.88 -8.84 -11.13
CA ARG A 81 -8.50 -10.25 -11.16
C ARG A 81 -8.03 -10.75 -9.79
N ALA A 82 -7.23 -9.95 -9.08
CA ALA A 82 -6.84 -10.26 -7.70
C ALA A 82 -8.06 -10.35 -6.76
N ALA A 83 -9.04 -9.45 -6.91
CA ALA A 83 -10.29 -9.47 -6.15
C ALA A 83 -11.16 -10.71 -6.46
N LEU A 84 -11.08 -11.23 -7.69
CA LEU A 84 -11.74 -12.45 -8.16
C LEU A 84 -10.98 -13.75 -7.82
N ASP A 85 -9.82 -13.65 -7.18
CA ASP A 85 -8.90 -14.78 -6.91
C ASP A 85 -8.30 -15.41 -8.20
N GLU A 86 -8.27 -14.68 -9.31
CA GLU A 86 -7.60 -15.04 -10.57
C GLU A 86 -6.12 -14.70 -10.47
N ARG A 87 -5.40 -15.35 -9.56
CA ARG A 87 -4.08 -14.93 -9.08
C ARG A 87 -2.99 -14.90 -10.16
N GLU A 88 -2.92 -15.92 -11.00
CA GLU A 88 -1.91 -16.03 -12.08
C GLU A 88 -2.09 -14.93 -13.11
N ASP A 89 -3.32 -14.70 -13.54
CA ASP A 89 -3.67 -13.64 -14.48
C ASP A 89 -3.40 -12.25 -13.88
N ALA A 90 -3.74 -12.04 -12.61
CA ALA A 90 -3.43 -10.79 -11.90
C ALA A 90 -1.93 -10.51 -11.87
N LEU A 91 -1.10 -11.53 -11.55
CA LEU A 91 0.35 -11.41 -11.55
C LEU A 91 0.91 -11.11 -12.95
N ALA A 92 0.34 -11.72 -14.00
CA ALA A 92 0.72 -11.47 -15.39
C ALA A 92 0.41 -10.02 -15.80
N ASP A 93 -0.79 -9.52 -15.47
CA ASP A 93 -1.15 -8.14 -15.78
C ASP A 93 -0.31 -7.12 -15.00
N PHE A 94 -0.05 -7.34 -13.70
CA PHE A 94 0.85 -6.45 -12.95
C PHE A 94 2.27 -6.44 -13.54
N ARG A 95 2.76 -7.58 -14.04
CA ARG A 95 4.04 -7.63 -14.76
C ARG A 95 4.00 -6.75 -16.01
N ALA A 96 2.95 -6.91 -16.82
CA ALA A 96 2.76 -6.09 -18.02
C ALA A 96 2.65 -4.58 -17.70
N VAL A 97 2.02 -4.20 -16.57
CA VAL A 97 1.99 -2.80 -16.12
C VAL A 97 3.39 -2.24 -15.89
N LEU A 98 4.27 -3.03 -15.28
CA LEU A 98 5.66 -2.60 -15.06
C LEU A 98 6.43 -2.41 -16.35
N ASP A 99 6.19 -3.27 -17.34
CA ASP A 99 6.82 -3.18 -18.66
C ASP A 99 6.31 -1.97 -19.48
N LEU A 100 5.04 -1.62 -19.27
CA LEU A 100 4.39 -0.47 -19.93
C LEU A 100 4.68 0.87 -19.27
N SER A 101 5.12 0.88 -18.01
CA SER A 101 5.38 2.12 -17.29
C SER A 101 6.63 2.79 -17.85
N PRO A 102 6.53 4.01 -18.41
CA PRO A 102 7.72 4.73 -18.85
C PRO A 102 8.65 5.00 -17.66
N PRO A 103 9.95 5.16 -17.91
CA PRO A 103 10.83 5.68 -16.87
C PRO A 103 10.28 7.04 -16.42
N PRO A 104 10.27 7.34 -15.10
CA PRO A 104 9.86 8.65 -14.62
C PRO A 104 10.71 9.73 -15.27
N SER A 105 10.07 10.82 -15.66
CA SER A 105 10.79 12.03 -16.05
C SER A 105 11.53 12.62 -14.85
N GLU A 106 12.69 13.23 -15.10
CA GLU A 106 13.41 13.97 -14.05
C GLU A 106 12.45 14.99 -13.42
N ASP A 107 12.23 14.86 -12.10
CA ASP A 107 11.43 15.83 -11.36
C ASP A 107 12.23 17.15 -11.25
N PRO A 108 11.74 18.28 -11.81
CA PRO A 108 12.43 19.56 -11.73
C PRO A 108 12.73 20.01 -10.28
N ALA A 109 11.91 19.53 -9.34
CA ALA A 109 12.13 19.80 -7.91
C ALA A 109 13.26 18.97 -7.28
N GLY A 110 13.85 18.03 -8.03
CA GLY A 110 14.90 17.13 -7.57
C GLY A 110 14.36 15.87 -6.88
N THR A 111 15.27 15.01 -6.43
CA THR A 111 14.96 13.74 -5.77
C THR A 111 14.74 13.95 -4.27
N PRO A 112 13.68 13.38 -3.65
CA PRO A 112 13.55 13.40 -2.18
C PRO A 112 14.72 12.68 -1.51
N VAL A 113 15.34 13.32 -0.52
CA VAL A 113 16.58 12.79 0.12
C VAL A 113 16.34 11.41 0.76
N HIS A 114 15.19 11.20 1.40
CA HIS A 114 14.88 9.89 2.00
C HIS A 114 14.66 8.78 0.95
N LEU A 115 14.22 9.10 -0.27
CA LEU A 115 14.19 8.15 -1.39
C LEU A 115 15.61 7.85 -1.88
N ALA A 116 16.43 8.88 -2.06
CA ALA A 116 17.82 8.71 -2.48
C ALA A 116 18.62 7.88 -1.46
N LEU A 117 18.44 8.16 -0.17
CA LEU A 117 19.07 7.39 0.91
C LEU A 117 18.61 5.92 0.90
N HIS A 118 17.30 5.68 0.77
CA HIS A 118 16.77 4.32 0.69
C HIS A 118 17.39 3.55 -0.48
N ASN A 119 17.44 4.14 -1.67
CA ASN A 119 17.99 3.51 -2.86
C ASN A 119 19.50 3.29 -2.75
N LEU A 120 20.24 4.23 -2.13
CA LEU A 120 21.67 4.06 -1.82
C LEU A 120 21.91 2.81 -0.98
N GLU A 121 21.15 2.67 0.11
CA GLU A 121 21.30 1.54 1.03
C GLU A 121 20.80 0.23 0.40
N GLN A 122 19.66 0.24 -0.28
CA GLN A 122 19.12 -0.96 -0.94
C GLN A 122 20.04 -1.47 -2.04
N LEU A 123 20.54 -0.62 -2.94
CA LEU A 123 21.41 -1.04 -4.02
C LEU A 123 22.76 -1.53 -3.48
N THR A 124 23.27 -0.92 -2.41
CA THR A 124 24.48 -1.39 -1.72
C THR A 124 24.24 -2.77 -1.08
N TYR A 125 23.12 -2.95 -0.39
CA TYR A 125 22.70 -4.22 0.19
C TYR A 125 22.57 -5.32 -0.89
N LEU A 126 21.94 -5.04 -2.02
CA LEU A 126 21.75 -5.99 -3.12
C LEU A 126 23.09 -6.40 -3.76
N GLU A 127 24.03 -5.47 -3.95
CA GLU A 127 25.35 -5.82 -4.45
C GLU A 127 26.09 -6.77 -3.48
N GLN A 128 26.02 -6.51 -2.19
CA GLN A 128 26.62 -7.37 -1.16
C GLN A 128 25.95 -8.74 -1.11
N LEU A 129 24.62 -8.77 -1.09
CA LEU A 129 23.83 -10.01 -1.02
C LEU A 129 24.12 -10.95 -2.19
N HIS A 130 24.27 -10.39 -3.39
CA HIS A 130 24.50 -11.16 -4.62
C HIS A 130 25.99 -11.33 -4.96
N GLY A 131 26.91 -10.87 -4.11
CA GLY A 131 28.34 -10.92 -4.37
C GLY A 131 28.78 -10.16 -5.62
N LEU A 132 28.03 -9.10 -5.98
CA LEU A 132 28.35 -8.29 -7.15
C LEU A 132 29.48 -7.31 -6.84
N PRO A 133 30.34 -6.99 -7.81
CA PRO A 133 31.31 -5.91 -7.66
C PRO A 133 30.62 -4.58 -7.31
N ALA A 134 31.23 -3.83 -6.39
CA ALA A 134 30.75 -2.48 -6.08
C ALA A 134 30.72 -1.60 -7.34
N GLY A 135 29.60 -0.93 -7.59
CA GLY A 135 29.38 -0.15 -8.80
C GLY A 135 28.55 -0.84 -9.88
N THR A 136 28.18 -2.10 -9.68
CA THR A 136 27.34 -2.84 -10.65
C THR A 136 25.91 -2.33 -10.71
N LEU A 137 25.25 -2.18 -9.57
CA LEU A 137 23.87 -1.65 -9.48
C LEU A 137 23.86 -0.16 -9.20
N LEU A 138 24.80 0.31 -8.40
CA LEU A 138 25.00 1.71 -8.05
C LEU A 138 26.39 2.15 -8.53
N PRO A 139 26.52 2.88 -9.65
CA PRO A 139 27.82 3.31 -10.20
C PRO A 139 28.45 4.42 -9.36
N MET A 140 28.74 4.11 -8.08
CA MET A 140 29.34 4.98 -7.08
C MET A 140 30.43 4.21 -6.34
N PRO A 141 31.65 4.77 -6.18
CA PRO A 141 32.73 4.15 -5.39
C PRO A 141 32.30 3.88 -3.94
N ALA A 142 32.73 2.77 -3.35
CA ALA A 142 32.35 2.37 -2.00
C ALA A 142 32.65 3.45 -0.94
N ALA A 143 33.82 4.11 -1.02
CA ALA A 143 34.17 5.19 -0.10
C ALA A 143 33.22 6.40 -0.20
N GLN A 144 32.71 6.70 -1.39
CA GLN A 144 31.77 7.80 -1.61
C GLN A 144 30.38 7.44 -1.06
N ARG A 145 29.97 6.18 -1.04
CA ARG A 145 28.65 5.75 -0.54
C ARG A 145 28.46 6.09 0.94
N GLU A 146 29.46 5.79 1.76
CA GLU A 146 29.40 6.07 3.19
C GLU A 146 29.33 7.57 3.46
N GLU A 147 30.12 8.35 2.76
CA GLU A 147 30.09 9.81 2.86
C GLU A 147 28.72 10.37 2.39
N THR A 148 28.18 9.86 1.29
CA THR A 148 26.86 10.29 0.78
C THR A 148 25.75 9.89 1.75
N ARG A 149 25.81 8.67 2.33
CA ARG A 149 24.87 8.22 3.37
C ARG A 149 24.88 9.15 4.57
N ARG A 150 26.07 9.51 5.06
CA ARG A 150 26.23 10.44 6.18
C ARG A 150 25.64 11.83 5.85
N GLN A 151 25.93 12.37 4.69
CA GLN A 151 25.38 13.66 4.24
C GLN A 151 23.86 13.65 4.13
N PHE A 152 23.27 12.56 3.60
CA PHE A 152 21.82 12.43 3.49
C PHE A 152 21.16 12.36 4.87
N ASN A 153 21.74 11.62 5.83
CA ASN A 153 21.25 11.58 7.20
C ASN A 153 21.33 12.97 7.86
N GLU A 154 22.45 13.69 7.73
CA GLU A 154 22.58 15.05 8.26
C GLU A 154 21.53 16.04 7.67
N ILE A 155 21.20 15.88 6.39
CA ILE A 155 20.14 16.68 5.74
C ILE A 155 18.78 16.32 6.33
N LEU A 156 18.49 15.05 6.53
CA LEU A 156 17.23 14.57 7.09
C LEU A 156 17.07 14.97 8.56
N ASP A 157 18.12 14.90 9.36
CA ASP A 157 18.11 15.29 10.77
C ASP A 157 17.87 16.80 10.98
N LYS A 158 18.34 17.60 10.05
CA LYS A 158 18.11 19.07 10.04
C LYS A 158 16.75 19.44 9.44
N ALA A 159 16.11 18.52 8.75
CA ALA A 159 14.83 18.77 8.10
C ALA A 159 13.69 18.75 9.14
N GLY A 160 12.78 19.68 9.01
CA GLY A 160 11.53 19.68 9.79
C GLY A 160 10.55 18.60 9.31
N SER A 161 9.27 18.92 9.33
CA SER A 161 8.17 18.01 8.98
C SER A 161 8.09 17.66 7.48
N VAL A 162 8.81 18.36 6.61
CA VAL A 162 8.77 18.13 5.15
C VAL A 162 10.09 17.57 4.67
N ALA A 163 10.04 16.45 3.99
CA ALA A 163 11.22 15.79 3.43
C ALA A 163 11.94 16.69 2.41
N PRO A 164 13.24 16.98 2.62
CA PRO A 164 14.03 17.80 1.73
C PRO A 164 14.26 17.10 0.40
N ARG A 165 14.56 17.89 -0.63
CA ARG A 165 14.86 17.41 -1.98
C ARG A 165 16.25 17.87 -2.39
N ILE A 166 16.92 17.07 -3.23
CA ILE A 166 18.28 17.30 -3.70
C ILE A 166 18.35 17.05 -5.21
N ARG A 167 19.16 17.84 -5.91
CA ARG A 167 19.51 17.55 -7.30
C ARG A 167 20.72 16.63 -7.34
N LEU A 168 20.53 15.48 -7.93
CA LEU A 168 21.55 14.47 -8.12
C LEU A 168 21.96 14.45 -9.60
N GLY A 169 23.26 14.44 -9.87
CA GLY A 169 23.81 14.42 -11.22
C GLY A 169 24.50 13.09 -11.54
N GLY A 170 24.69 12.83 -12.84
CA GLY A 170 25.42 11.66 -13.33
C GLY A 170 24.65 10.33 -13.18
N ASP A 171 25.35 9.22 -13.49
CA ASP A 171 24.71 7.90 -13.53
C ASP A 171 24.30 7.39 -12.14
N TRP A 172 25.12 7.64 -11.12
CA TRP A 172 24.76 7.27 -9.75
C TRP A 172 23.57 8.09 -9.22
N GLY A 173 23.48 9.37 -9.60
CA GLY A 173 22.33 10.21 -9.23
C GLY A 173 21.04 9.70 -9.86
N ARG A 174 21.10 9.24 -11.11
CA ARG A 174 19.98 8.60 -11.79
C ARG A 174 19.60 7.30 -11.09
N ALA A 175 20.55 6.45 -10.72
CA ALA A 175 20.29 5.20 -10.01
C ALA A 175 19.65 5.43 -8.63
N LEU A 176 19.99 6.53 -7.93
CA LEU A 176 19.38 6.90 -6.66
C LEU A 176 17.98 7.51 -6.81
N ALA A 177 17.72 8.22 -7.89
CA ALA A 177 16.39 8.76 -8.19
C ALA A 177 15.45 7.63 -8.67
N GLU A 178 15.98 6.76 -9.52
CA GLU A 178 15.24 5.66 -10.16
C GLU A 178 16.09 4.40 -10.22
N PRO A 179 16.04 3.55 -9.19
CA PRO A 179 16.82 2.31 -9.18
C PRO A 179 16.35 1.34 -10.26
N PRO A 180 17.24 0.46 -10.76
CA PRO A 180 16.86 -0.61 -11.67
C PRO A 180 15.70 -1.43 -11.10
N ARG A 181 14.81 -1.91 -11.98
CA ARG A 181 13.65 -2.70 -11.55
C ARG A 181 14.09 -4.12 -11.23
N MET A 182 14.24 -4.40 -9.96
CA MET A 182 14.53 -5.72 -9.43
C MET A 182 13.33 -6.19 -8.62
N ARG A 183 12.88 -7.42 -8.85
CA ARG A 183 11.78 -8.00 -8.09
C ARG A 183 12.09 -9.47 -7.81
N ARG A 184 12.11 -9.81 -6.53
CA ARG A 184 12.15 -11.18 -6.12
C ARG A 184 10.81 -11.85 -6.43
N ASN A 185 10.83 -12.92 -7.21
CA ASN A 185 9.63 -13.64 -7.60
C ASN A 185 9.78 -15.11 -7.16
N GLU A 186 9.24 -15.43 -5.99
CA GLU A 186 9.21 -16.77 -5.43
C GLU A 186 7.78 -17.30 -5.45
N PRO A 187 7.57 -18.61 -5.64
CA PRO A 187 6.27 -19.22 -5.41
C PRO A 187 5.85 -19.00 -3.95
N ALA A 188 4.55 -18.88 -3.71
CA ALA A 188 4.07 -18.79 -2.33
C ALA A 188 4.40 -20.08 -1.57
N PRO A 189 4.63 -20.01 -0.25
CA PRO A 189 4.76 -21.20 0.59
C PRO A 189 3.43 -21.96 0.61
N GLU A 190 3.47 -23.23 1.01
CA GLU A 190 2.26 -24.06 1.10
C GLU A 190 1.15 -23.39 1.92
N ARG A 191 1.53 -22.70 3.00
CA ARG A 191 0.66 -21.91 3.87
C ARG A 191 1.28 -20.57 4.20
N CYS A 192 0.52 -19.50 3.94
CA CYS A 192 0.89 -18.15 4.33
C CYS A 192 0.51 -17.85 5.78
N LEU A 193 -0.72 -18.21 6.18
CA LEU A 193 -1.16 -18.02 7.56
C LEU A 193 -0.51 -19.02 8.51
N ASN A 194 -0.22 -18.56 9.72
CA ASN A 194 0.23 -19.44 10.78
C ASN A 194 -0.91 -20.39 11.18
N PRO A 195 -0.70 -21.72 11.11
CA PRO A 195 -1.74 -22.70 11.40
C PRO A 195 -2.19 -22.72 12.88
N ARG A 196 -1.47 -22.01 13.76
CA ARG A 196 -1.83 -21.87 15.17
C ARG A 196 -2.89 -20.80 15.43
N ASN A 197 -3.17 -19.94 14.44
CA ASN A 197 -4.19 -18.91 14.56
C ASN A 197 -5.59 -19.54 14.44
N ASP A 198 -6.38 -19.42 15.50
CA ASP A 198 -7.78 -19.87 15.52
C ASP A 198 -8.67 -18.79 14.90
N GLY A 199 -9.25 -19.07 13.73
CA GLY A 199 -10.16 -18.16 13.05
C GLY A 199 -11.41 -17.80 13.86
N GLN A 200 -11.94 -18.73 14.64
CA GLN A 200 -13.12 -18.46 15.49
C GLN A 200 -12.78 -17.53 16.66
N GLU A 201 -11.59 -17.66 17.22
CA GLU A 201 -11.10 -16.73 18.26
C GLU A 201 -10.93 -15.32 17.67
N ILE A 202 -10.32 -15.19 16.51
CA ILE A 202 -10.16 -13.89 15.82
C ILE A 202 -11.53 -13.25 15.53
N ILE A 203 -12.50 -14.04 15.04
CA ILE A 203 -13.86 -13.56 14.77
C ILE A 203 -14.55 -13.08 16.06
N ARG A 204 -14.42 -13.82 17.14
CA ARG A 204 -14.97 -13.45 18.45
C ARG A 204 -14.35 -12.14 18.93
N ASP A 205 -13.02 -12.05 18.96
CA ASP A 205 -12.30 -10.86 19.39
C ASP A 205 -12.70 -9.62 18.59
N PHE A 206 -12.84 -9.77 17.26
CA PHE A 206 -13.29 -8.69 16.38
C PHE A 206 -14.69 -8.17 16.80
N ARG A 207 -15.61 -9.07 17.12
CA ARG A 207 -16.98 -8.73 17.51
C ARG A 207 -17.04 -8.08 18.90
N GLU A 208 -16.32 -8.64 19.87
CA GLU A 208 -16.35 -8.19 21.26
C GLU A 208 -15.56 -6.90 21.48
N SER A 209 -14.52 -6.64 20.68
CA SER A 209 -13.70 -5.42 20.76
C SER A 209 -14.19 -4.26 19.88
N GLY A 210 -15.46 -4.26 19.47
CA GLY A 210 -16.03 -3.16 18.67
C GLY A 210 -15.56 -3.12 17.21
N GLY A 211 -14.96 -4.18 16.71
CA GLY A 211 -14.51 -4.30 15.33
C GLY A 211 -12.99 -4.17 15.16
N VAL A 212 -12.22 -4.63 16.15
CA VAL A 212 -10.76 -4.74 16.07
C VAL A 212 -10.35 -6.10 16.64
N ALA A 213 -9.58 -6.88 15.88
CA ALA A 213 -8.93 -8.09 16.38
C ALA A 213 -7.41 -7.96 16.26
N ARG A 214 -6.67 -8.32 17.33
CA ARG A 214 -5.22 -8.44 17.32
C ARG A 214 -4.85 -9.89 17.05
N VAL A 215 -3.99 -10.11 16.06
CA VAL A 215 -3.49 -11.45 15.71
C VAL A 215 -1.97 -11.44 15.84
N ASP A 216 -1.44 -12.09 16.83
CA ASP A 216 0.00 -12.27 16.98
C ASP A 216 0.47 -13.46 16.14
N ASN A 217 1.64 -13.37 15.54
CA ASN A 217 2.18 -14.38 14.61
C ASN A 217 1.23 -14.69 13.45
N LEU A 218 0.76 -13.68 12.74
CA LEU A 218 -0.17 -13.81 11.61
C LEU A 218 0.34 -14.80 10.56
N LEU A 219 1.58 -14.60 10.12
CA LEU A 219 2.20 -15.39 9.05
C LEU A 219 2.92 -16.62 9.61
N SER A 220 2.96 -17.67 8.81
CA SER A 220 3.87 -18.78 9.05
C SER A 220 5.33 -18.29 9.00
N PRO A 221 6.28 -18.94 9.70
CA PRO A 221 7.69 -18.52 9.66
C PRO A 221 8.26 -18.45 8.23
N ALA A 222 7.86 -19.37 7.36
CA ALA A 222 8.29 -19.38 5.95
C ALA A 222 7.74 -18.18 5.18
N ALA A 223 6.45 -17.86 5.38
CA ALA A 223 5.82 -16.71 4.73
C ALA A 223 6.40 -15.37 5.23
N LEU A 224 6.64 -15.23 6.54
CA LEU A 224 7.28 -14.03 7.11
C LEU A 224 8.67 -13.82 6.49
N ALA A 225 9.53 -14.84 6.53
CA ALA A 225 10.88 -14.76 5.98
C ALA A 225 10.87 -14.45 4.47
N GLN A 226 9.96 -15.05 3.71
CA GLN A 226 9.82 -14.77 2.28
C GLN A 226 9.37 -13.33 2.02
N LEU A 227 8.43 -12.80 2.81
CA LEU A 227 7.93 -11.44 2.67
C LEU A 227 8.98 -10.40 3.06
N GLN A 228 9.75 -10.66 4.12
CA GLN A 228 10.90 -9.85 4.51
C GLN A 228 11.93 -9.78 3.37
N ARG A 229 12.33 -10.93 2.82
CA ARG A 229 13.23 -10.97 1.65
C ARG A 229 12.64 -10.23 0.46
N PHE A 230 11.35 -10.41 0.14
CA PHE A 230 10.70 -9.69 -0.94
C PHE A 230 10.82 -8.18 -0.76
N CYS A 231 10.56 -7.66 0.44
CA CYS A 231 10.63 -6.23 0.75
C CYS A 231 12.06 -5.67 0.72
N LEU A 232 13.06 -6.44 1.15
CA LEU A 232 14.47 -6.02 1.15
C LEU A 232 15.09 -6.10 -0.25
N GLU A 233 14.74 -7.13 -1.03
CA GLU A 233 15.42 -7.47 -2.27
C GLU A 233 14.69 -6.97 -3.53
N SER A 234 13.50 -6.36 -3.39
CA SER A 234 12.75 -5.82 -4.52
C SER A 234 12.74 -4.29 -4.50
N THR A 235 13.11 -3.65 -5.62
CA THR A 235 13.12 -2.18 -5.74
C THR A 235 11.72 -1.63 -6.00
N VAL A 236 10.81 -1.89 -5.08
CA VAL A 236 9.37 -1.55 -5.19
C VAL A 236 8.99 -0.25 -4.48
N TRP A 237 9.89 0.33 -3.70
CA TRP A 237 9.70 1.52 -2.86
C TRP A 237 9.81 2.80 -3.70
N ARG A 238 8.82 3.10 -4.53
CA ARG A 238 8.92 4.15 -5.54
C ARG A 238 8.14 5.41 -5.23
N ARG A 239 7.13 5.34 -4.36
CA ARG A 239 6.32 6.50 -4.01
C ARG A 239 6.86 7.17 -2.76
N SER A 240 7.36 8.38 -2.92
CA SER A 240 7.86 9.22 -1.83
C SER A 240 6.73 10.09 -1.25
N TYR A 241 6.68 10.20 0.08
CA TYR A 241 5.75 11.05 0.80
C TYR A 241 6.48 12.21 1.49
N ARG A 242 5.82 13.36 1.54
CA ARG A 242 6.40 14.58 2.12
C ARG A 242 6.80 14.40 3.59
N GLN A 243 6.14 13.51 4.29
CA GLN A 243 6.44 13.16 5.68
C GLN A 243 7.69 12.25 5.82
N GLY A 244 8.40 11.91 4.74
CA GLY A 244 9.68 11.18 4.79
C GLY A 244 9.54 9.65 4.94
N TYR A 245 8.51 9.04 4.38
CA TYR A 245 8.38 7.59 4.21
C TYR A 245 8.16 7.23 2.75
N LEU A 246 8.37 5.96 2.41
CA LEU A 246 8.17 5.46 1.06
C LEU A 246 7.02 4.46 1.04
N GLY A 247 6.27 4.48 -0.05
CA GLY A 247 5.21 3.53 -0.35
C GLY A 247 5.57 2.60 -1.50
N ALA A 248 5.17 1.35 -1.36
CA ALA A 248 5.20 0.33 -2.40
C ALA A 248 3.77 -0.11 -2.70
N TYR A 249 3.39 -0.10 -3.97
CA TYR A 249 2.03 -0.36 -4.46
C TYR A 249 2.03 -1.46 -5.51
N PRO A 250 0.90 -2.14 -5.74
CA PRO A 250 0.80 -3.18 -6.78
C PRO A 250 1.26 -2.69 -8.15
N GLU A 251 0.86 -1.48 -8.53
CA GLU A 251 1.21 -0.84 -9.81
C GLU A 251 2.71 -0.54 -9.94
N SER A 252 3.42 -0.43 -8.81
CA SER A 252 4.88 -0.26 -8.77
C SER A 252 5.64 -1.56 -8.50
N GLY A 253 4.94 -2.71 -8.51
CA GLY A 253 5.53 -4.04 -8.37
C GLY A 253 5.38 -4.66 -6.97
N PHE A 254 4.69 -4.01 -6.01
CA PHE A 254 4.42 -4.60 -4.70
C PHE A 254 3.30 -5.65 -4.81
N VAL A 255 3.61 -6.73 -5.53
CA VAL A 255 2.73 -7.88 -5.74
C VAL A 255 3.57 -9.15 -5.81
N SER A 256 3.12 -10.21 -5.17
CA SER A 256 3.77 -11.52 -5.17
C SER A 256 2.73 -12.63 -5.04
N PRO A 257 3.04 -13.87 -5.43
CA PRO A 257 2.15 -15.02 -5.19
C PRO A 257 1.75 -15.14 -3.72
N LEU A 258 2.67 -14.87 -2.78
CA LEU A 258 2.42 -14.89 -1.34
C LEU A 258 1.32 -13.89 -0.92
N LEU A 259 1.38 -12.64 -1.37
CA LEU A 259 0.40 -11.62 -0.97
C LEU A 259 -1.02 -11.96 -1.45
N LEU A 260 -1.15 -12.48 -2.67
CA LEU A 260 -2.45 -12.90 -3.21
C LEU A 260 -2.97 -14.16 -2.52
N GLN A 261 -2.09 -15.12 -2.21
CA GLN A 261 -2.46 -16.33 -1.46
C GLN A 261 -2.85 -15.98 -0.01
N LEU A 262 -2.13 -15.08 0.65
CA LEU A 262 -2.48 -14.61 2.00
C LEU A 262 -3.91 -14.06 2.05
N ALA A 263 -4.29 -13.24 1.06
CA ALA A 263 -5.65 -12.71 0.99
C ALA A 263 -6.71 -13.82 0.85
N ALA A 264 -6.44 -14.84 0.03
CA ALA A 264 -7.35 -15.98 -0.13
C ALA A 264 -7.43 -16.85 1.14
N GLU A 265 -6.29 -17.11 1.79
CA GLU A 265 -6.25 -17.87 3.05
C GLU A 265 -6.98 -17.12 4.19
N LEU A 266 -6.85 -15.79 4.27
CA LEU A 266 -7.59 -14.96 5.24
C LEU A 266 -9.10 -15.09 5.05
N LYS A 267 -9.59 -15.03 3.81
CA LYS A 267 -11.01 -15.23 3.50
C LYS A 267 -11.51 -16.62 3.90
N ALA A 268 -10.71 -17.64 3.64
CA ALA A 268 -11.04 -19.01 4.01
C ALA A 268 -11.01 -19.26 5.53
N ALA A 269 -10.06 -18.64 6.25
CA ALA A 269 -9.92 -18.75 7.70
C ALA A 269 -10.96 -17.94 8.48
N LEU A 270 -11.44 -16.82 7.91
CA LEU A 270 -12.36 -15.88 8.56
C LEU A 270 -13.65 -15.71 7.76
N PRO A 271 -14.41 -16.80 7.45
CA PRO A 271 -15.53 -16.74 6.51
C PRO A 271 -16.66 -15.82 6.96
N GLU A 272 -16.89 -15.68 8.27
CA GLU A 272 -17.94 -14.83 8.82
C GLU A 272 -17.56 -13.32 8.78
N LEU A 273 -16.29 -12.98 8.64
CA LEU A 273 -15.80 -11.61 8.50
C LEU A 273 -15.44 -11.26 7.07
N LEU A 274 -14.73 -12.14 6.37
CA LEU A 274 -14.15 -11.87 5.06
C LEU A 274 -14.75 -12.68 3.90
N GLY A 275 -15.60 -13.68 4.16
CA GLY A 275 -16.13 -14.58 3.12
C GLY A 275 -16.82 -13.86 1.96
N GLU A 276 -17.59 -12.82 2.27
CA GLU A 276 -18.28 -11.97 1.27
C GLU A 276 -17.43 -10.75 0.81
N HIS A 277 -16.18 -10.62 1.31
CA HIS A 277 -15.32 -9.50 0.97
C HIS A 277 -14.29 -9.87 -0.08
N HIS A 278 -13.79 -8.87 -0.79
CA HIS A 278 -12.76 -9.00 -1.83
C HIS A 278 -11.61 -8.06 -1.51
N LEU A 279 -10.37 -8.53 -1.74
CA LEU A 279 -9.18 -7.69 -1.68
C LEU A 279 -9.27 -6.64 -2.79
N THR A 280 -9.44 -5.37 -2.43
CA THR A 280 -9.58 -4.28 -3.41
C THR A 280 -8.32 -3.47 -3.61
N TYR A 281 -7.48 -3.38 -2.57
CA TYR A 281 -6.20 -2.69 -2.64
C TYR A 281 -5.26 -3.15 -1.53
N TRP A 282 -3.94 -2.97 -1.74
CA TRP A 282 -2.92 -3.22 -0.72
C TRP A 282 -1.68 -2.38 -1.00
N TRP A 283 -0.89 -2.15 0.04
CA TRP A 283 0.38 -1.44 -0.03
C TRP A 283 1.28 -1.79 1.13
N SER A 284 2.53 -1.34 1.03
CA SER A 284 3.46 -1.34 2.15
C SER A 284 4.09 0.04 2.30
N PHE A 285 4.38 0.40 3.55
CA PHE A 285 5.18 1.58 3.87
C PHE A 285 6.47 1.16 4.57
N VAL A 286 7.57 1.81 4.16
CA VAL A 286 8.85 1.76 4.86
C VAL A 286 9.17 3.16 5.36
N CYS A 287 9.49 3.24 6.66
CA CYS A 287 9.72 4.50 7.33
C CYS A 287 11.20 4.70 7.66
N GLN A 288 11.63 5.95 7.81
CA GLN A 288 12.93 6.29 8.42
C GLN A 288 12.99 5.74 9.85
N HIS A 289 14.20 5.67 10.44
CA HIS A 289 14.44 5.04 11.74
C HIS A 289 13.68 5.68 12.90
N GLN A 290 13.36 6.98 12.82
CA GLN A 290 12.63 7.69 13.85
C GLN A 290 11.57 8.61 13.25
N ARG A 291 10.36 8.61 13.84
CA ARG A 291 9.27 9.50 13.42
C ARG A 291 8.27 9.74 14.55
N PRO A 292 7.55 10.90 14.50
CA PRO A 292 6.43 11.18 15.41
C PRO A 292 5.18 10.34 15.15
N GLY A 293 5.18 9.48 14.13
CA GLY A 293 4.02 8.69 13.71
C GLY A 293 3.47 9.14 12.35
N THR A 294 2.24 8.75 12.05
CA THR A 294 1.49 9.20 10.85
C THR A 294 0.28 10.01 11.28
N ASP A 295 -0.29 10.79 10.35
CA ASP A 295 -1.52 11.54 10.62
C ASP A 295 -2.70 10.59 10.84
N ILE A 296 -3.61 11.02 11.72
CA ILE A 296 -4.85 10.31 12.01
C ILE A 296 -5.76 10.30 10.77
N HIS A 297 -6.32 9.12 10.47
CA HIS A 297 -7.20 8.91 9.32
C HIS A 297 -8.10 7.69 9.52
N ALA A 298 -8.99 7.46 8.57
CA ALA A 298 -9.71 6.20 8.39
C ALA A 298 -9.48 5.66 6.97
N ASP A 299 -9.53 4.33 6.84
CA ASP A 299 -9.37 3.65 5.56
C ASP A 299 -10.70 3.54 4.81
N GLN A 300 -10.66 3.74 3.49
CA GLN A 300 -11.84 3.55 2.64
C GLN A 300 -12.09 2.07 2.35
N SER A 301 -12.39 1.29 3.38
CA SER A 301 -12.66 -0.14 3.31
C SER A 301 -13.70 -0.57 4.35
N ASP A 302 -14.30 -1.75 4.17
CA ASP A 302 -15.14 -2.33 5.20
C ASP A 302 -14.29 -2.97 6.29
N ILE A 303 -13.22 -3.68 5.88
CA ILE A 303 -12.25 -4.29 6.77
C ILE A 303 -10.85 -3.99 6.26
N SER A 304 -9.97 -3.54 7.15
CA SER A 304 -8.54 -3.36 6.93
C SER A 304 -7.77 -4.40 7.73
N LEU A 305 -6.71 -4.91 7.12
CA LEU A 305 -5.66 -5.66 7.79
C LEU A 305 -4.38 -4.85 7.72
N ASN A 306 -3.77 -4.53 8.85
CA ASN A 306 -2.45 -3.92 8.93
C ASN A 306 -1.53 -4.83 9.74
N PHE A 307 -0.33 -5.15 9.23
CA PHE A 307 0.63 -6.01 9.93
C PHE A 307 2.07 -5.57 9.71
N TRP A 308 2.94 -5.96 10.62
CA TRP A 308 4.34 -5.53 10.67
C TRP A 308 5.29 -6.70 10.46
N ILE A 309 6.41 -6.43 9.79
CA ILE A 309 7.36 -7.49 9.40
C ILE A 309 8.81 -7.23 9.81
N THR A 310 9.16 -6.04 10.30
CA THR A 310 10.52 -5.78 10.77
C THR A 310 10.76 -6.49 12.10
N PRO A 311 11.93 -7.11 12.35
CA PRO A 311 12.21 -7.83 13.59
C PRO A 311 12.02 -6.96 14.86
N ASP A 312 11.48 -7.54 15.93
CA ASP A 312 11.28 -6.87 17.22
C ASP A 312 12.57 -6.28 17.78
N SER A 313 13.71 -6.95 17.52
CA SER A 313 15.04 -6.48 17.95
C SER A 313 15.43 -5.12 17.37
N ALA A 314 14.80 -4.70 16.26
CA ALA A 314 15.02 -3.40 15.66
C ALA A 314 14.24 -2.28 16.37
N ASN A 315 13.15 -2.58 17.07
CA ASN A 315 12.33 -1.57 17.76
C ASN A 315 12.97 -1.15 19.10
N LEU A 316 13.46 0.08 19.16
CA LEU A 316 14.11 0.65 20.34
C LEU A 316 13.12 1.26 21.36
N VAL A 317 11.82 1.30 21.01
CA VAL A 317 10.73 1.81 21.85
C VAL A 317 9.60 0.78 21.83
N PRO A 318 9.61 -0.25 22.69
CA PRO A 318 8.68 -1.38 22.62
C PRO A 318 7.20 -1.02 22.56
N GLU A 319 6.80 0.07 23.22
CA GLU A 319 5.40 0.55 23.22
C GLU A 319 5.05 1.39 21.97
N GLY A 320 6.04 1.79 21.17
CA GLY A 320 5.87 2.63 20.00
C GLY A 320 5.83 1.84 18.68
N GLY A 321 5.50 2.55 17.59
CA GLY A 321 5.52 2.00 16.22
C GLY A 321 4.32 1.17 15.83
N GLY A 322 3.37 0.98 16.72
CA GLY A 322 2.10 0.31 16.47
C GLY A 322 1.00 1.25 15.97
N LEU A 323 -0.25 0.94 16.29
CA LEU A 323 -1.40 1.78 15.96
C LEU A 323 -2.10 2.30 17.22
N GLU A 324 -2.42 3.58 17.18
CA GLU A 324 -3.41 4.20 18.06
C GLU A 324 -4.75 4.16 17.33
N MET A 325 -5.78 3.63 17.99
CA MET A 325 -7.10 3.45 17.39
C MET A 325 -8.19 4.04 18.27
N TRP A 326 -9.19 4.66 17.65
CA TRP A 326 -10.36 5.18 18.34
C TRP A 326 -11.56 4.27 18.13
N ASN A 327 -12.42 4.16 19.13
CA ASN A 327 -13.67 3.38 19.09
C ASN A 327 -14.78 4.03 18.25
N VAL A 328 -14.40 4.88 17.30
CA VAL A 328 -15.30 5.72 16.50
C VAL A 328 -14.95 5.57 15.02
N THR A 329 -15.97 5.33 14.20
CA THR A 329 -15.87 5.35 12.75
C THR A 329 -16.09 6.76 12.20
N ALA A 330 -15.54 7.03 11.03
CA ALA A 330 -15.82 8.27 10.32
C ALA A 330 -17.34 8.46 10.08
N PRO A 331 -17.88 9.67 10.28
CA PRO A 331 -19.29 9.95 9.99
C PRO A 331 -19.65 9.63 8.53
N PRO A 332 -20.84 9.06 8.27
CA PRO A 332 -21.23 8.61 6.92
C PRO A 332 -21.41 9.76 5.91
N ASP A 333 -21.56 10.99 6.37
CA ASP A 333 -21.66 12.21 5.56
C ASP A 333 -20.28 12.84 5.24
N TRP A 334 -19.18 12.32 5.82
CA TRP A 334 -17.85 12.81 5.55
C TRP A 334 -17.33 12.30 4.20
N THR A 335 -16.64 13.19 3.48
CA THR A 335 -15.93 12.84 2.25
C THR A 335 -14.59 12.17 2.57
N PHE A 336 -13.98 11.53 1.56
CA PHE A 336 -12.64 10.96 1.69
C PHE A 336 -11.62 11.95 2.28
N ASN A 337 -11.63 13.19 1.82
CA ASN A 337 -10.71 14.21 2.34
C ASN A 337 -10.96 14.53 3.82
N ASP A 338 -12.22 14.52 4.25
CA ASP A 338 -12.58 14.82 5.64
C ASP A 338 -12.04 13.79 6.62
N TYR A 339 -12.06 12.50 6.26
CA TYR A 339 -11.62 11.42 7.15
C TYR A 339 -10.22 10.87 6.84
N ASN A 340 -9.56 11.33 5.77
CA ASN A 340 -8.25 10.80 5.40
C ASN A 340 -7.16 11.88 5.29
N ALA A 341 -7.52 13.15 5.06
CA ALA A 341 -6.54 14.23 4.85
C ALA A 341 -6.65 15.38 5.87
N ASP A 342 -7.75 15.49 6.61
CA ASP A 342 -7.98 16.57 7.58
C ASP A 342 -7.86 16.07 9.02
N GLY A 343 -6.63 15.84 9.47
CA GLY A 343 -6.34 15.37 10.84
C GLY A 343 -6.83 16.32 11.93
N TYR A 344 -6.86 17.63 11.67
CA TYR A 344 -7.38 18.62 12.63
C TYR A 344 -8.89 18.43 12.85
N ARG A 345 -9.65 18.30 11.77
CA ARG A 345 -11.10 18.06 11.81
C ARG A 345 -11.41 16.75 12.54
N ILE A 346 -10.64 15.70 12.25
CA ILE A 346 -10.80 14.39 12.91
C ILE A 346 -10.59 14.53 14.41
N ARG A 347 -9.48 15.11 14.86
CA ARG A 347 -9.18 15.27 16.30
C ARG A 347 -10.22 16.12 17.02
N LEU A 348 -10.71 17.19 16.38
CA LEU A 348 -11.77 18.03 16.92
C LEU A 348 -13.08 17.24 17.10
N HIS A 349 -13.44 16.41 16.09
CA HIS A 349 -14.62 15.54 16.18
C HIS A 349 -14.49 14.54 17.32
N LEU A 350 -13.38 13.80 17.41
CA LEU A 350 -13.13 12.80 18.44
C LEU A 350 -13.16 13.41 19.85
N SER A 351 -12.58 14.59 20.03
CA SER A 351 -12.60 15.32 21.30
C SER A 351 -14.03 15.72 21.71
N ARG A 352 -14.85 16.21 20.75
CA ARG A 352 -16.23 16.64 21.02
C ARG A 352 -17.16 15.52 21.47
N ILE A 353 -16.93 14.31 20.96
CA ILE A 353 -17.78 13.15 21.29
C ILE A 353 -17.19 12.29 22.43
N GLY A 354 -16.05 12.67 23.01
CA GLY A 354 -15.40 11.90 24.07
C GLY A 354 -14.92 10.53 23.62
N ALA A 355 -14.40 10.41 22.38
CA ALA A 355 -13.91 9.16 21.83
C ALA A 355 -12.78 8.57 22.67
N GLN A 356 -12.81 7.26 22.86
CA GLN A 356 -11.78 6.54 23.59
C GLN A 356 -10.71 6.00 22.64
N GLN A 357 -9.46 6.21 23.00
CA GLN A 357 -8.29 5.71 22.31
C GLN A 357 -7.79 4.42 22.95
N LYS A 358 -7.33 3.49 22.13
CA LYS A 358 -6.63 2.28 22.54
C LYS A 358 -5.35 2.12 21.74
N SER A 359 -4.24 1.87 22.46
CA SER A 359 -2.93 1.59 21.85
C SER A 359 -2.77 0.10 21.56
N TYR A 360 -2.18 -0.19 20.42
CA TYR A 360 -1.77 -1.52 19.99
C TYR A 360 -0.28 -1.46 19.64
N PRO A 361 0.62 -1.82 20.57
CA PRO A 361 2.05 -1.74 20.37
C PRO A 361 2.52 -2.58 19.18
N TYR A 362 3.59 -2.12 18.54
CA TYR A 362 4.30 -2.86 17.51
C TYR A 362 4.75 -4.23 18.00
N ALA A 363 4.66 -5.24 17.17
CA ALA A 363 5.43 -6.48 17.29
C ALA A 363 5.63 -7.09 15.89
N GLU A 364 6.78 -7.73 15.67
CA GLU A 364 7.02 -8.50 14.46
C GLU A 364 5.93 -9.54 14.26
N ASN A 365 5.43 -9.64 13.03
CA ASN A 365 4.38 -10.58 12.64
C ASN A 365 3.04 -10.42 13.39
N ARG A 366 2.83 -9.27 14.05
CA ARG A 366 1.53 -8.89 14.62
C ARG A 366 0.69 -8.21 13.55
N ALA A 367 -0.58 -8.55 13.53
CA ALA A 367 -1.60 -7.92 12.70
C ALA A 367 -2.74 -7.34 13.51
N LEU A 368 -3.33 -6.29 12.99
CA LEU A 368 -4.62 -5.78 13.39
C LEU A 368 -5.60 -5.92 12.24
N LEU A 369 -6.69 -6.65 12.47
CA LEU A 369 -7.84 -6.74 11.59
C LEU A 369 -8.92 -5.83 12.18
N PHE A 370 -9.37 -4.82 11.42
CA PHE A 370 -10.29 -3.83 11.97
C PHE A 370 -11.28 -3.30 10.93
N LYS A 371 -12.41 -2.73 11.40
CA LYS A 371 -13.30 -1.96 10.54
C LYS A 371 -12.54 -0.80 9.94
N GLY A 372 -12.43 -0.73 8.62
CA GLY A 372 -11.58 0.25 7.95
C GLY A 372 -11.92 1.70 8.27
N MET A 373 -13.20 2.00 8.51
CA MET A 373 -13.66 3.34 8.87
C MET A 373 -13.37 3.76 10.32
N LEU A 374 -12.75 2.92 11.16
CA LEU A 374 -12.28 3.35 12.49
C LEU A 374 -11.09 4.31 12.33
N PHE A 375 -11.13 5.42 13.07
CA PHE A 375 -10.01 6.34 13.09
C PHE A 375 -8.80 5.71 13.74
N HIS A 376 -7.65 5.87 13.09
CA HIS A 376 -6.38 5.34 13.57
C HIS A 376 -5.18 6.16 13.08
N GLU A 377 -4.07 6.02 13.78
CA GLU A 377 -2.77 6.60 13.40
C GLU A 377 -1.62 5.69 13.85
N THR A 378 -0.45 5.84 13.23
CA THR A 378 0.76 5.19 13.75
C THR A 378 1.30 6.00 14.92
N SER A 379 1.60 5.34 16.04
CA SER A 379 2.26 5.97 17.18
C SER A 379 3.72 6.35 16.84
N SER A 380 4.32 7.24 17.62
CA SER A 380 5.73 7.58 17.49
C SER A 380 6.61 6.35 17.67
N PHE A 381 7.77 6.32 16.99
CA PHE A 381 8.68 5.18 17.06
C PHE A 381 10.13 5.57 16.86
N ARG A 382 11.01 4.68 17.31
CA ARG A 382 12.43 4.69 17.00
C ARG A 382 12.91 3.25 16.78
N PHE A 383 13.45 3.00 15.59
CA PHE A 383 14.06 1.72 15.21
C PHE A 383 15.57 1.87 15.10
N ALA A 384 16.29 0.77 15.25
CA ALA A 384 17.74 0.73 15.11
C ALA A 384 18.17 1.22 13.71
N GLU A 385 19.36 1.77 13.63
CA GLU A 385 19.95 2.14 12.35
C GLU A 385 20.23 0.90 11.48
N GLY A 386 20.32 1.13 10.18
CA GLY A 386 20.56 0.08 9.18
C GLY A 386 19.35 -0.16 8.30
N PHE A 387 19.61 -0.46 7.03
CA PHE A 387 18.59 -0.64 5.99
C PHE A 387 17.54 -1.68 6.38
N GLU A 388 17.96 -2.82 6.95
CA GLU A 388 17.11 -3.95 7.32
C GLU A 388 16.24 -3.68 8.56
N ASN A 389 16.62 -2.69 9.37
CA ASN A 389 15.95 -2.35 10.62
C ASN A 389 14.82 -1.32 10.45
N ARG A 390 14.59 -0.82 9.26
CA ARG A 390 13.55 0.16 9.00
C ARG A 390 12.17 -0.42 9.25
N ARG A 391 11.33 0.33 9.97
CA ARG A 391 9.95 -0.09 10.23
C ARG A 391 9.17 -0.27 8.94
N GLN A 392 8.59 -1.45 8.74
CA GLN A 392 7.75 -1.79 7.59
C GLN A 392 6.39 -2.29 8.06
N ASN A 393 5.33 -1.84 7.38
CA ASN A 393 3.99 -2.39 7.55
C ASN A 393 3.36 -2.68 6.19
N ILE A 394 2.49 -3.66 6.17
CA ILE A 394 1.65 -3.98 5.02
C ILE A 394 0.19 -3.75 5.40
N THR A 395 -0.55 -3.11 4.50
CA THR A 395 -1.99 -2.90 4.66
C THR A 395 -2.72 -3.55 3.51
N MET A 396 -3.80 -4.27 3.81
CA MET A 396 -4.71 -4.87 2.83
C MET A 396 -6.13 -4.38 3.11
N LEU A 397 -6.82 -3.91 2.07
CA LEU A 397 -8.18 -3.40 2.14
C LEU A 397 -9.16 -4.39 1.55
N PHE A 398 -10.18 -4.73 2.32
CA PHE A 398 -11.25 -5.63 1.90
C PHE A 398 -12.59 -4.88 1.84
N ARG A 399 -13.34 -5.11 0.77
CA ARG A 399 -14.68 -4.58 0.58
C ARG A 399 -15.67 -5.70 0.30
N ARG A 400 -16.88 -5.52 0.84
CA ARG A 400 -17.96 -6.47 0.67
C ARG A 400 -18.45 -6.46 -0.78
N GLY A 401 -18.62 -7.65 -1.33
CA GLY A 401 -19.26 -7.83 -2.63
C GLY A 401 -20.73 -7.44 -2.61
N ARG A 402 -21.23 -6.85 -3.70
CA ARG A 402 -22.69 -6.66 -3.88
C ARG A 402 -23.38 -8.00 -3.95
N ARG A 403 -24.35 -8.23 -3.07
CA ARG A 403 -25.32 -9.33 -3.28
C ARG A 403 -26.15 -9.00 -4.53
N ARG A 404 -26.16 -9.92 -5.49
CA ARG A 404 -27.06 -9.86 -6.64
C ARG A 404 -28.48 -10.18 -6.22
#